data_863144c13fc581192da0e14525968f88
#
_entry.id   863144c13fc581192da0e14525968f88
#
_cell.length_a   1.000
_cell.length_b   1.000
_cell.length_c   1.000
_cell.angle_alpha   90.00
_cell.angle_beta   90.00
_cell.angle_gamma   90.00
#
_symmetry.space_group_name_H-M   'P 1'
#
loop_
_entity.id
_entity.type
_entity.pdbx_description
1 polymer ?
#
loop_
_entity_poly.entity_id
_entity_poly.type
_entity_poly.pdbx_seq_one_letter_code
_entity_poly.pdbx_strand_id
1 'polypeptide(L)'
;MNKKQYKLIALSLAMTMAVSSISYAANADRKVSAAAKTDNEVLTVAKKDIIRKNETKVSSGPVIEEPEIPAKSKISFTRLGSKKVKISWSRSTGAEKYILYKKTNSNGYKIVATTTKLKFTDKKVVAGKRYKYYVKSARTYDGKTYASNSNAKSFRIANFVNTKHQKYSYSEMCGDIKSFKNTYSDYVSVKVVGKSNDKRNIYDVVIGNKKAKKTLLVIGNIHAREYMTAQLCMAQIESYLKNYNGSVKGVKVKSVLNKMAVHYIPMANPDGTTISQFGISKIRDKKLRKALYKMSGASHTAT
;
A
#
# COMPACT_ATOMS: atom_id res chain seq x y z
N MET A 1 -31.71 -11.59 -13.11
CA MET A 1 -30.42 -10.92 -12.76
C MET A 1 -29.72 -10.49 -14.03
N ASN A 2 -29.27 -9.21 -14.14
CA ASN A 2 -28.68 -8.68 -15.38
C ASN A 2 -27.18 -9.07 -15.47
N LYS A 3 -26.63 -9.29 -16.70
CA LYS A 3 -25.21 -9.62 -16.97
C LYS A 3 -24.18 -8.81 -16.15
N LYS A 4 -24.50 -7.54 -15.75
CA LYS A 4 -23.66 -6.71 -14.88
C LYS A 4 -23.66 -7.13 -13.41
N GLN A 5 -24.71 -7.77 -12.93
CA GLN A 5 -24.81 -8.29 -11.55
C GLN A 5 -24.02 -9.58 -11.39
N TYR A 6 -24.05 -10.46 -12.41
CA TYR A 6 -23.18 -11.62 -12.49
C TYR A 6 -21.70 -11.24 -12.48
N LYS A 7 -21.33 -10.12 -13.15
CA LYS A 7 -19.94 -9.65 -13.13
C LYS A 7 -19.45 -9.20 -11.76
N LEU A 8 -20.34 -8.70 -10.87
CA LEU A 8 -19.92 -8.30 -9.51
C LEU A 8 -19.81 -9.49 -8.58
N ILE A 9 -20.73 -10.47 -8.71
CA ILE A 9 -20.67 -11.74 -7.98
C ILE A 9 -19.47 -12.56 -8.49
N ALA A 10 -19.23 -12.61 -9.79
CA ALA A 10 -18.03 -13.20 -10.37
C ALA A 10 -16.74 -12.48 -9.98
N LEU A 11 -16.79 -11.16 -9.75
CA LEU A 11 -15.67 -10.37 -9.25
C LEU A 11 -15.35 -10.70 -7.79
N SER A 12 -16.38 -10.94 -6.98
CA SER A 12 -16.26 -11.40 -5.60
C SER A 12 -15.63 -12.82 -5.54
N LEU A 13 -16.13 -13.76 -6.36
CA LEU A 13 -15.57 -15.12 -6.45
C LEU A 13 -14.16 -15.16 -7.06
N ALA A 14 -13.90 -14.35 -8.09
CA ALA A 14 -12.58 -14.31 -8.75
C ALA A 14 -11.49 -13.64 -7.90
N MET A 15 -11.85 -12.77 -6.93
CA MET A 15 -10.91 -12.31 -5.91
C MET A 15 -10.55 -13.38 -4.89
N THR A 16 -11.45 -14.33 -4.64
CA THR A 16 -11.18 -15.49 -3.78
C THR A 16 -10.07 -16.38 -4.38
N MET A 17 -10.05 -16.55 -5.69
CA MET A 17 -9.02 -17.35 -6.37
C MET A 17 -7.69 -16.60 -6.57
N ALA A 18 -7.68 -15.28 -6.67
CA ALA A 18 -6.45 -14.50 -6.85
C ALA A 18 -5.61 -14.37 -5.57
N VAL A 19 -6.19 -14.56 -4.39
CA VAL A 19 -5.43 -14.58 -3.12
C VAL A 19 -4.67 -15.91 -2.94
N SER A 20 -5.20 -17.02 -3.49
CA SER A 20 -4.51 -18.32 -3.46
C SER A 20 -3.38 -18.46 -4.49
N SER A 21 -3.43 -17.73 -5.61
CA SER A 21 -2.40 -17.81 -6.65
C SER A 21 -1.17 -16.90 -6.44
N ILE A 22 -1.26 -15.89 -5.56
CA ILE A 22 -0.12 -15.01 -5.26
C ILE A 22 0.93 -15.69 -4.35
N SER A 23 0.58 -16.75 -3.66
CA SER A 23 1.51 -17.50 -2.81
C SER A 23 2.42 -18.47 -3.58
N TYR A 24 2.14 -18.77 -4.84
CA TYR A 24 2.90 -19.75 -5.64
C TYR A 24 3.94 -19.12 -6.59
N ALA A 25 3.88 -17.83 -6.87
CA ALA A 25 4.77 -17.16 -7.83
C ALA A 25 6.05 -16.56 -7.24
N ALA A 26 6.29 -16.69 -5.93
CA ALA A 26 7.44 -16.08 -5.26
C ALA A 26 8.71 -16.96 -5.22
N ASN A 27 8.71 -18.18 -5.78
CA ASN A 27 9.82 -19.13 -5.67
C ASN A 27 10.51 -19.50 -6.99
N ALA A 28 10.19 -18.84 -8.11
CA ALA A 28 10.74 -19.23 -9.43
C ALA A 28 11.91 -18.36 -9.95
N ASP A 29 12.25 -17.24 -9.30
CA ASP A 29 13.31 -16.33 -9.81
C ASP A 29 14.60 -16.38 -8.96
N ARG A 30 15.17 -17.59 -8.82
CA ARG A 30 16.52 -17.73 -8.25
C ARG A 30 17.32 -18.79 -8.98
N LYS A 31 17.59 -18.55 -10.26
CA LYS A 31 18.70 -19.19 -10.99
C LYS A 31 18.78 -18.55 -12.39
N VAL A 32 19.50 -17.47 -12.55
CA VAL A 32 20.34 -17.12 -13.72
C VAL A 32 21.13 -15.87 -13.33
N SER A 33 22.35 -16.02 -12.88
CA SER A 33 23.36 -14.97 -12.90
C SER A 33 24.73 -15.58 -12.56
N ALA A 34 25.31 -16.25 -13.54
CA ALA A 34 26.73 -16.54 -13.51
C ALA A 34 27.20 -16.85 -14.96
N ALA A 35 27.43 -15.81 -15.75
CA ALA A 35 28.31 -15.86 -16.93
C ALA A 35 28.28 -14.48 -17.62
N ALA A 36 29.15 -13.57 -17.24
CA ALA A 36 29.69 -12.47 -18.08
C ALA A 36 30.72 -11.66 -17.27
N LYS A 37 31.88 -12.22 -17.07
CA LYS A 37 33.10 -11.49 -16.72
C LYS A 37 34.22 -12.03 -17.57
N THR A 38 34.46 -11.42 -18.69
CA THR A 38 35.70 -11.36 -19.45
C THR A 38 35.39 -10.56 -20.70
N ASP A 39 35.87 -9.32 -20.79
CA ASP A 39 36.13 -8.57 -22.03
C ASP A 39 36.26 -7.06 -21.82
N ASN A 40 36.77 -6.63 -20.67
CA ASN A 40 36.95 -5.17 -20.41
C ASN A 40 38.41 -4.76 -20.10
N GLU A 41 39.39 -5.62 -20.22
CA GLU A 41 40.80 -5.28 -19.93
C GLU A 41 41.68 -4.91 -21.17
N VAL A 42 41.22 -5.14 -22.37
CA VAL A 42 42.05 -4.90 -23.59
C VAL A 42 41.87 -3.47 -24.17
N LEU A 43 40.81 -2.73 -23.76
CA LEU A 43 40.55 -1.40 -24.32
C LEU A 43 41.16 -0.23 -23.53
N THR A 44 41.83 -0.48 -22.41
CA THR A 44 42.36 0.59 -21.56
C THR A 44 43.80 0.96 -21.84
N VAL A 45 44.57 0.14 -22.55
CA VAL A 45 45.98 0.40 -22.85
C VAL A 45 46.17 1.24 -24.12
N ALA A 46 45.26 1.14 -25.11
CA ALA A 46 45.39 1.87 -26.37
C ALA A 46 45.00 3.37 -26.33
N LYS A 47 44.41 3.86 -25.26
CA LYS A 47 44.02 5.28 -25.12
C LYS A 47 45.03 6.19 -24.43
N LYS A 48 46.12 5.64 -23.89
CA LYS A 48 47.14 6.43 -23.18
C LYS A 48 48.23 7.03 -24.07
N ASP A 49 48.42 6.51 -25.29
CA ASP A 49 49.53 6.93 -26.16
C ASP A 49 49.18 7.99 -27.21
N ILE A 50 47.89 8.36 -27.33
CA ILE A 50 47.42 9.39 -28.29
C ILE A 50 47.40 10.81 -27.68
N ILE A 51 47.52 10.96 -26.36
CA ILE A 51 47.38 12.28 -25.67
C ILE A 51 48.71 13.03 -25.54
N ARG A 52 49.85 12.46 -25.96
CA ARG A 52 51.20 13.07 -25.75
C ARG A 52 51.80 13.84 -26.92
N LYS A 53 51.06 14.11 -27.97
CA LYS A 53 51.61 14.85 -29.15
C LYS A 53 50.72 15.94 -29.70
N ASN A 54 50.15 16.81 -28.88
CA ASN A 54 49.66 18.12 -29.38
C ASN A 54 49.61 19.15 -28.24
N GLU A 55 50.76 19.51 -27.69
CA GLU A 55 50.92 20.75 -26.94
C GLU A 55 51.31 21.87 -27.89
N THR A 56 50.36 22.45 -28.58
CA THR A 56 50.53 23.75 -29.19
C THR A 56 49.86 24.80 -28.28
N LYS A 57 50.66 25.76 -27.83
CA LYS A 57 50.27 26.94 -27.04
C LYS A 57 48.94 27.51 -27.54
N VAL A 58 47.87 27.40 -26.75
CA VAL A 58 46.69 28.21 -26.91
C VAL A 58 46.72 29.29 -25.82
N SER A 59 46.66 30.54 -26.25
CA SER A 59 46.54 31.78 -25.46
C SER A 59 45.50 31.59 -24.36
N SER A 60 45.89 31.89 -23.11
CA SER A 60 45.04 31.88 -21.95
C SER A 60 44.04 33.05 -21.97
N GLY A 61 42.88 32.81 -22.60
CA GLY A 61 41.68 33.58 -22.27
C GLY A 61 41.19 33.17 -20.86
N PRO A 62 40.38 33.98 -20.17
CA PRO A 62 39.88 33.65 -18.85
C PRO A 62 39.17 32.30 -18.89
N VAL A 63 39.67 31.35 -18.12
CA VAL A 63 39.03 30.03 -17.93
C VAL A 63 37.72 30.32 -17.22
N ILE A 64 36.63 30.33 -17.97
CA ILE A 64 35.27 30.34 -17.39
C ILE A 64 35.06 28.95 -16.81
N GLU A 65 35.34 28.79 -15.51
CA GLU A 65 35.03 27.56 -14.79
C GLU A 65 33.52 27.32 -14.87
N GLU A 66 33.11 26.29 -15.61
CA GLU A 66 31.70 25.87 -15.57
C GLU A 66 31.35 25.44 -14.13
N PRO A 67 30.20 25.91 -13.62
CA PRO A 67 29.82 25.62 -12.24
C PRO A 67 29.62 24.11 -12.04
N GLU A 68 30.17 23.58 -10.94
CA GLU A 68 30.01 22.17 -10.58
C GLU A 68 28.55 21.74 -10.53
N ILE A 69 28.27 20.55 -11.05
CA ILE A 69 26.94 19.94 -10.97
C ILE A 69 26.62 19.63 -9.50
N PRO A 70 25.45 20.05 -8.96
CA PRO A 70 25.10 19.79 -7.58
C PRO A 70 25.17 18.31 -7.22
N ALA A 71 25.67 17.98 -6.02
CA ALA A 71 25.77 16.61 -5.54
C ALA A 71 24.40 15.92 -5.44
N LYS A 72 24.36 14.59 -5.56
CA LYS A 72 23.11 13.82 -5.47
C LYS A 72 22.56 13.81 -4.05
N SER A 73 21.31 14.21 -3.86
CA SER A 73 20.61 14.10 -2.58
C SER A 73 20.22 12.65 -2.25
N LYS A 74 20.25 12.30 -0.96
CA LYS A 74 19.71 11.02 -0.44
C LYS A 74 18.25 11.24 -0.01
N ILE A 75 17.32 10.46 -0.55
CA ILE A 75 15.87 10.57 -0.27
C ILE A 75 15.43 9.58 0.80
N SER A 76 14.52 10.00 1.67
CA SER A 76 13.91 9.20 2.74
C SER A 76 12.42 9.47 2.88
N PHE A 77 11.68 8.56 3.54
CA PHE A 77 10.24 8.65 3.72
C PHE A 77 9.85 8.48 5.19
N THR A 78 8.89 9.29 5.65
CA THR A 78 8.21 9.12 6.94
C THR A 78 6.71 9.07 6.70
N ARG A 79 6.05 7.98 7.08
CA ARG A 79 4.60 7.87 7.03
C ARG A 79 3.96 8.83 8.04
N LEU A 80 3.01 9.66 7.61
CA LEU A 80 2.25 10.57 8.47
C LEU A 80 0.77 10.18 8.59
N GLY A 81 0.41 8.97 8.16
CA GLY A 81 -0.96 8.47 8.16
C GLY A 81 -1.28 7.68 6.90
N SER A 82 -2.57 7.41 6.66
CA SER A 82 -3.06 6.61 5.55
C SER A 82 -3.04 7.32 4.19
N LYS A 83 -3.05 8.66 4.19
CA LYS A 83 -3.08 9.49 2.97
C LYS A 83 -1.89 10.45 2.86
N LYS A 84 -0.94 10.41 3.80
CA LYS A 84 0.15 11.39 3.87
C LYS A 84 1.51 10.71 4.04
N VAL A 85 2.49 11.18 3.29
CA VAL A 85 3.90 10.81 3.45
C VAL A 85 4.76 12.07 3.44
N LYS A 86 5.67 12.19 4.40
CA LYS A 86 6.74 13.19 4.38
C LYS A 86 7.91 12.60 3.60
N ILE A 87 8.30 13.26 2.55
CA ILE A 87 9.50 12.99 1.78
C ILE A 87 10.56 13.98 2.25
N SER A 88 11.73 13.49 2.63
CA SER A 88 12.86 14.32 3.04
C SER A 88 14.09 13.92 2.24
N TRP A 89 15.00 14.85 2.04
CA TRP A 89 16.26 14.60 1.34
C TRP A 89 17.42 15.34 1.99
N SER A 90 18.63 14.86 1.78
CA SER A 90 19.83 15.53 2.25
C SER A 90 20.09 16.80 1.46
N ARG A 91 20.69 17.80 2.13
CA ARG A 91 21.24 18.97 1.44
C ARG A 91 22.24 18.49 0.37
N SER A 92 22.22 19.15 -0.78
CA SER A 92 23.16 18.93 -1.88
C SER A 92 24.06 20.15 -1.98
N THR A 93 25.37 19.96 -1.95
CA THR A 93 26.35 21.01 -2.18
C THR A 93 26.11 21.59 -3.57
N GLY A 94 26.15 22.92 -3.67
CA GLY A 94 25.92 23.63 -4.94
C GLY A 94 24.47 23.73 -5.39
N ALA A 95 23.50 23.14 -4.68
CA ALA A 95 22.10 23.23 -5.07
C ALA A 95 21.41 24.49 -4.49
N GLU A 96 20.69 25.21 -5.33
CA GLU A 96 19.85 26.35 -4.98
C GLU A 96 18.39 25.95 -4.80
N LYS A 97 17.93 24.94 -5.52
CA LYS A 97 16.55 24.43 -5.50
C LYS A 97 16.48 22.92 -5.67
N TYR A 98 15.37 22.36 -5.25
CA TYR A 98 15.05 20.93 -5.36
C TYR A 98 13.74 20.76 -6.09
N ILE A 99 13.70 19.85 -7.05
CA ILE A 99 12.51 19.49 -7.81
C ILE A 99 12.16 18.05 -7.49
N LEU A 100 11.02 17.84 -6.83
CA LEU A 100 10.55 16.51 -6.45
C LEU A 100 9.66 15.93 -7.54
N TYR A 101 10.02 14.76 -8.01
CA TYR A 101 9.28 14.00 -9.00
C TYR A 101 8.59 12.79 -8.36
N LYS A 102 7.38 12.49 -8.83
CA LYS A 102 6.56 11.35 -8.41
C LYS A 102 6.09 10.56 -9.61
N LYS A 103 6.16 9.22 -9.51
CA LYS A 103 5.58 8.28 -10.47
C LYS A 103 4.60 7.36 -9.75
N THR A 104 3.46 7.07 -10.39
CA THR A 104 2.43 6.12 -9.91
C THR A 104 2.22 5.06 -10.98
N ASN A 105 2.49 3.78 -10.66
CA ASN A 105 2.33 2.64 -11.59
C ASN A 105 2.96 2.88 -12.98
N SER A 106 2.15 2.79 -14.05
CA SER A 106 2.56 2.90 -15.46
C SER A 106 2.75 4.32 -15.97
N ASN A 107 2.28 5.34 -15.24
CA ASN A 107 2.42 6.73 -15.67
C ASN A 107 3.87 7.22 -15.52
N GLY A 108 4.30 8.15 -16.37
CA GLY A 108 5.61 8.81 -16.27
C GLY A 108 5.79 9.60 -14.96
N TYR A 109 7.00 10.08 -14.72
CA TYR A 109 7.26 10.99 -13.61
C TYR A 109 6.62 12.36 -13.85
N LYS A 110 5.97 12.88 -12.81
CA LYS A 110 5.42 14.25 -12.81
C LYS A 110 6.05 15.03 -11.66
N ILE A 111 6.28 16.33 -11.88
CA ILE A 111 6.73 17.24 -10.84
C ILE A 111 5.60 17.41 -9.81
N VAL A 112 5.92 17.26 -8.53
CA VAL A 112 4.97 17.44 -7.42
C VAL A 112 5.35 18.60 -6.50
N ALA A 113 6.60 19.06 -6.55
CA ALA A 113 7.06 20.25 -5.85
C ALA A 113 8.37 20.78 -6.45
N THR A 114 8.52 22.10 -6.45
CA THR A 114 9.80 22.81 -6.58
C THR A 114 9.97 23.66 -5.32
N THR A 115 11.11 23.52 -4.64
CA THR A 115 11.30 24.11 -3.30
C THR A 115 12.77 24.26 -2.93
N THR A 116 13.08 25.18 -2.03
CA THR A 116 14.39 25.31 -1.38
C THR A 116 14.48 24.49 -0.08
N LYS A 117 13.33 24.01 0.43
CA LYS A 117 13.24 23.20 1.64
C LYS A 117 13.70 21.76 1.38
N LEU A 118 14.22 21.08 2.41
CA LEU A 118 14.70 19.70 2.35
C LEU A 118 13.61 18.65 2.63
N LYS A 119 12.35 19.06 2.56
CA LYS A 119 11.20 18.20 2.83
C LYS A 119 9.96 18.65 2.07
N PHE A 120 9.10 17.68 1.76
CA PHE A 120 7.76 17.90 1.19
C PHE A 120 6.78 16.89 1.78
N THR A 121 5.52 17.27 1.96
CA THR A 121 4.48 16.36 2.41
C THR A 121 3.49 16.11 1.28
N ASP A 122 3.53 14.90 0.72
CA ASP A 122 2.52 14.46 -0.25
C ASP A 122 1.27 13.98 0.50
N LYS A 123 0.17 14.72 0.31
CA LYS A 123 -1.15 14.45 0.90
C LYS A 123 -2.03 13.59 -0.03
N LYS A 124 -1.51 13.19 -1.21
CA LYS A 124 -2.24 12.44 -2.26
C LYS A 124 -1.64 11.05 -2.45
N VAL A 125 -1.41 10.32 -1.34
CA VAL A 125 -1.02 8.92 -1.36
C VAL A 125 -2.14 8.04 -0.83
N VAL A 126 -2.27 6.83 -1.35
CA VAL A 126 -3.35 5.89 -1.04
C VAL A 126 -2.74 4.59 -0.53
N ALA A 127 -3.33 4.01 0.51
CA ALA A 127 -2.92 2.71 1.04
C ALA A 127 -2.91 1.63 -0.06
N GLY A 128 -1.94 0.76 -0.02
CA GLY A 128 -1.74 -0.32 -0.99
C GLY A 128 -1.13 0.10 -2.34
N LYS A 129 -1.16 1.38 -2.72
CA LYS A 129 -0.50 1.86 -3.95
C LYS A 129 0.99 2.06 -3.74
N ARG A 130 1.78 1.73 -4.77
CA ARG A 130 3.22 1.99 -4.82
C ARG A 130 3.49 3.28 -5.57
N TYR A 131 4.37 4.09 -5.03
CA TYR A 131 4.86 5.33 -5.63
C TYR A 131 6.37 5.26 -5.74
N LYS A 132 6.94 5.88 -6.77
CA LYS A 132 8.38 6.13 -6.87
C LYS A 132 8.62 7.63 -6.83
N TYR A 133 9.62 8.05 -6.11
CA TYR A 133 10.05 9.44 -6.02
C TYR A 133 11.53 9.56 -6.28
N TYR A 134 11.94 10.65 -6.88
CA TYR A 134 13.31 11.13 -6.88
C TYR A 134 13.34 12.64 -6.76
N VAL A 135 14.47 13.18 -6.30
CA VAL A 135 14.72 14.61 -6.18
C VAL A 135 15.80 15.00 -7.18
N LYS A 136 15.56 16.05 -7.92
CA LYS A 136 16.53 16.73 -8.77
C LYS A 136 17.08 17.91 -7.99
N SER A 137 18.38 17.89 -7.65
CA SER A 137 19.12 19.00 -7.04
C SER A 137 19.62 19.89 -8.16
N ALA A 138 19.28 21.18 -8.17
CA ALA A 138 19.55 22.05 -9.29
C ALA A 138 20.06 23.42 -8.84
N ARG A 139 20.93 24.00 -9.67
CA ARG A 139 21.34 25.42 -9.65
C ARG A 139 21.21 26.01 -11.04
N THR A 140 21.08 27.32 -11.12
CA THR A 140 21.07 28.04 -12.39
C THR A 140 22.30 28.96 -12.43
N TYR A 141 23.03 28.89 -13.51
CA TYR A 141 24.20 29.76 -13.75
C TYR A 141 24.20 30.16 -15.23
N ASP A 142 24.33 31.43 -15.52
CA ASP A 142 24.28 31.98 -16.87
C ASP A 142 23.12 31.42 -17.73
N GLY A 143 21.90 31.44 -17.17
CA GLY A 143 20.69 30.94 -17.85
C GLY A 143 20.63 29.45 -18.04
N LYS A 144 21.70 28.67 -17.76
CA LYS A 144 21.76 27.22 -17.86
C LYS A 144 21.42 26.56 -16.52
N THR A 145 20.75 25.41 -16.55
CA THR A 145 20.43 24.62 -15.33
C THR A 145 21.37 23.42 -15.21
N TYR A 146 22.19 23.42 -14.17
CA TYR A 146 23.06 22.33 -13.75
C TYR A 146 22.34 21.52 -12.69
N ALA A 147 22.26 20.20 -12.86
CA ALA A 147 21.44 19.40 -11.94
C ALA A 147 21.85 17.93 -11.88
N SER A 148 21.65 17.32 -10.71
CA SER A 148 21.76 15.87 -10.48
C SER A 148 20.47 15.28 -9.97
N ASN A 149 20.19 14.04 -10.34
CA ASN A 149 19.04 13.29 -9.82
C ASN A 149 19.47 12.38 -8.67
N SER A 150 18.71 12.35 -7.58
CA SER A 150 18.84 11.29 -6.58
C SER A 150 18.47 9.93 -7.18
N ASN A 151 18.90 8.84 -6.56
CA ASN A 151 18.35 7.54 -6.90
C ASN A 151 16.85 7.51 -6.60
N ALA A 152 16.06 6.96 -7.53
CA ALA A 152 14.63 6.84 -7.33
C ALA A 152 14.32 5.79 -6.24
N LYS A 153 13.56 6.18 -5.22
CA LYS A 153 13.11 5.29 -4.15
C LYS A 153 11.61 5.00 -4.23
N SER A 154 11.25 3.76 -3.97
CA SER A 154 9.85 3.33 -3.88
C SER A 154 9.30 3.56 -2.48
N PHE A 155 8.04 4.00 -2.41
CA PHE A 155 7.27 4.12 -1.19
C PHE A 155 5.90 3.46 -1.36
N ARG A 156 5.45 2.73 -0.35
CA ARG A 156 4.13 2.12 -0.30
C ARG A 156 3.57 2.23 1.11
N ILE A 157 2.35 2.72 1.23
CA ILE A 157 1.57 2.54 2.45
C ILE A 157 1.00 1.13 2.38
N ALA A 158 1.28 0.29 3.37
CA ALA A 158 0.68 -1.05 3.47
C ALA A 158 -0.85 -0.95 3.49
N ASN A 159 -1.53 -2.01 3.06
CA ASN A 159 -2.96 -2.16 3.28
C ASN A 159 -3.26 -2.10 4.78
N PHE A 160 -4.48 -1.74 5.15
CA PHE A 160 -4.95 -1.83 6.53
C PHE A 160 -5.10 -3.30 6.91
N VAL A 161 -5.82 -4.04 6.07
CA VAL A 161 -6.05 -5.48 6.27
C VAL A 161 -4.77 -6.25 5.95
N ASN A 162 -4.22 -6.92 6.95
CA ASN A 162 -3.04 -7.78 6.78
C ASN A 162 -3.46 -9.19 6.35
N THR A 163 -3.46 -9.45 5.05
CA THR A 163 -3.82 -10.76 4.48
C THR A 163 -2.72 -11.82 4.55
N LYS A 164 -1.58 -11.52 5.17
CA LYS A 164 -0.46 -12.46 5.33
C LYS A 164 -0.51 -13.24 6.65
N HIS A 165 -1.30 -12.78 7.62
CA HIS A 165 -1.48 -13.45 8.89
C HIS A 165 -2.52 -14.56 8.74
N GLN A 166 -2.26 -15.72 9.35
CA GLN A 166 -3.21 -16.82 9.42
C GLN A 166 -4.37 -16.55 10.37
N LYS A 167 -4.13 -15.75 11.43
CA LYS A 167 -5.14 -15.34 12.41
C LYS A 167 -5.65 -13.94 12.08
N TYR A 168 -6.94 -13.73 12.31
CA TYR A 168 -7.56 -12.41 12.16
C TYR A 168 -8.51 -12.15 13.34
N SER A 169 -8.02 -11.38 14.31
CA SER A 169 -8.74 -11.14 15.56
C SER A 169 -9.87 -10.11 15.40
N TYR A 170 -10.83 -10.15 16.34
CA TYR A 170 -11.87 -9.14 16.46
C TYR A 170 -11.28 -7.72 16.63
N SER A 171 -10.18 -7.59 17.37
CA SER A 171 -9.50 -6.29 17.57
C SER A 171 -8.90 -5.76 16.28
N GLU A 172 -8.27 -6.61 15.46
CA GLU A 172 -7.75 -6.23 14.15
C GLU A 172 -8.87 -5.76 13.24
N MET A 173 -9.97 -6.50 13.15
CA MET A 173 -11.15 -6.10 12.39
C MET A 173 -11.66 -4.71 12.82
N CYS A 174 -11.79 -4.46 14.12
CA CYS A 174 -12.21 -3.14 14.63
C CYS A 174 -11.24 -2.02 14.24
N GLY A 175 -9.93 -2.29 14.30
CA GLY A 175 -8.89 -1.37 13.87
C GLY A 175 -8.96 -1.05 12.39
N ASP A 176 -9.18 -2.04 11.56
CA ASP A 176 -9.34 -1.89 10.11
C ASP A 176 -10.61 -1.12 9.76
N ILE A 177 -11.74 -1.41 10.41
CA ILE A 177 -12.99 -0.64 10.27
C ILE A 177 -12.77 0.84 10.62
N LYS A 178 -12.09 1.13 11.74
CA LYS A 178 -11.72 2.50 12.12
C LYS A 178 -10.86 3.17 11.05
N SER A 179 -9.93 2.45 10.48
CA SER A 179 -9.07 2.94 9.41
C SER A 179 -9.84 3.24 8.14
N PHE A 180 -10.83 2.41 7.78
CA PHE A 180 -11.73 2.67 6.65
C PHE A 180 -12.56 3.92 6.87
N LYS A 181 -13.21 4.07 8.03
CA LYS A 181 -13.98 5.27 8.37
C LYS A 181 -13.14 6.55 8.27
N ASN A 182 -11.93 6.51 8.81
CA ASN A 182 -11.05 7.68 8.82
C ASN A 182 -10.47 8.02 7.43
N THR A 183 -10.35 7.03 6.55
CA THR A 183 -9.67 7.20 5.25
C THR A 183 -10.65 7.39 4.10
N TYR A 184 -11.82 6.76 4.17
CA TYR A 184 -12.81 6.67 3.11
C TYR A 184 -14.21 7.08 3.59
N SER A 185 -14.30 8.09 4.47
CA SER A 185 -15.55 8.57 5.10
C SER A 185 -16.71 8.77 4.12
N ASP A 186 -16.40 9.27 2.91
CA ASP A 186 -17.39 9.58 1.87
C ASP A 186 -18.00 8.33 1.22
N TYR A 187 -17.32 7.17 1.36
CA TYR A 187 -17.64 5.94 0.61
C TYR A 187 -18.00 4.76 1.50
N VAL A 188 -17.85 4.89 2.81
CA VAL A 188 -18.11 3.83 3.79
C VAL A 188 -18.95 4.34 4.95
N SER A 189 -19.92 3.54 5.38
CA SER A 189 -20.58 3.73 6.66
C SER A 189 -20.55 2.45 7.46
N VAL A 190 -20.64 2.60 8.78
CA VAL A 190 -20.57 1.47 9.71
C VAL A 190 -21.67 1.61 10.74
N LYS A 191 -22.43 0.54 10.92
CA LYS A 191 -23.48 0.42 11.93
C LYS A 191 -23.16 -0.77 12.84
N VAL A 192 -23.64 -0.74 14.05
CA VAL A 192 -23.73 -1.89 14.95
C VAL A 192 -25.10 -2.49 14.77
N VAL A 193 -25.18 -3.73 14.31
CA VAL A 193 -26.43 -4.45 14.06
C VAL A 193 -26.79 -5.43 15.16
N GLY A 194 -25.87 -5.66 16.08
CA GLY A 194 -26.08 -6.55 17.22
C GLY A 194 -24.86 -6.64 18.13
N LYS A 195 -24.99 -7.43 19.19
CA LYS A 195 -23.90 -7.79 20.11
C LYS A 195 -23.89 -9.27 20.35
N SER A 196 -22.70 -9.83 20.46
CA SER A 196 -22.51 -11.21 20.89
C SER A 196 -22.76 -11.40 22.41
N ASN A 197 -22.74 -12.64 22.88
CA ASN A 197 -22.86 -12.95 24.30
C ASN A 197 -21.74 -12.29 25.13
N ASP A 198 -20.51 -12.23 24.59
CA ASP A 198 -19.36 -11.55 25.22
C ASP A 198 -19.35 -10.03 24.94
N LYS A 199 -20.52 -9.48 24.57
CA LYS A 199 -20.76 -8.04 24.32
C LYS A 199 -19.86 -7.42 23.24
N ARG A 200 -19.34 -8.22 22.29
CA ARG A 200 -18.67 -7.71 21.09
C ARG A 200 -19.73 -7.20 20.11
N ASN A 201 -19.48 -6.03 19.53
CA ASN A 201 -20.35 -5.47 18.49
C ASN A 201 -20.26 -6.31 17.20
N ILE A 202 -21.40 -6.57 16.60
CA ILE A 202 -21.52 -7.11 15.25
C ILE A 202 -21.72 -5.91 14.32
N TYR A 203 -20.79 -5.72 13.38
CA TYR A 203 -20.77 -4.55 12.51
C TYR A 203 -21.36 -4.87 11.14
N ASP A 204 -22.16 -3.93 10.62
CA ASP A 204 -22.50 -3.82 9.21
C ASP A 204 -21.66 -2.69 8.60
N VAL A 205 -20.75 -3.08 7.69
CA VAL A 205 -19.90 -2.15 6.94
C VAL A 205 -20.51 -1.97 5.56
N VAL A 206 -21.07 -0.81 5.29
CA VAL A 206 -21.78 -0.51 4.05
C VAL A 206 -20.90 0.31 3.12
N ILE A 207 -20.72 -0.15 1.89
CA ILE A 207 -20.05 0.59 0.82
C ILE A 207 -21.01 0.83 -0.35
N GLY A 208 -20.89 1.99 -1.02
CA GLY A 208 -21.72 2.37 -2.14
C GLY A 208 -22.88 3.27 -1.77
N ASN A 209 -23.91 3.30 -2.62
CA ASN A 209 -25.05 4.20 -2.46
C ASN A 209 -26.05 3.65 -1.45
N LYS A 210 -26.07 4.22 -0.27
CA LYS A 210 -26.96 3.83 0.85
C LYS A 210 -28.46 3.99 0.53
N LYS A 211 -28.80 4.84 -0.47
CA LYS A 211 -30.19 5.06 -0.92
C LYS A 211 -30.57 4.18 -2.12
N ALA A 212 -29.67 3.30 -2.55
CA ALA A 212 -29.95 2.42 -3.69
C ALA A 212 -31.02 1.39 -3.32
N LYS A 213 -31.97 1.19 -4.24
CA LYS A 213 -33.00 0.12 -4.12
C LYS A 213 -32.38 -1.28 -4.22
N LYS A 214 -31.18 -1.40 -4.84
CA LYS A 214 -30.46 -2.66 -4.98
C LYS A 214 -29.41 -2.78 -3.89
N THR A 215 -29.49 -3.84 -3.10
CA THR A 215 -28.56 -4.15 -2.04
C THR A 215 -28.00 -5.56 -2.21
N LEU A 216 -26.76 -5.74 -1.75
CA LEU A 216 -26.12 -7.04 -1.62
C LEU A 216 -25.67 -7.19 -0.18
N LEU A 217 -26.04 -8.27 0.47
CA LEU A 217 -25.54 -8.64 1.80
C LEU A 217 -24.48 -9.73 1.68
N VAL A 218 -23.33 -9.50 2.29
CA VAL A 218 -22.22 -10.46 2.40
C VAL A 218 -21.95 -10.70 3.88
N ILE A 219 -22.09 -11.95 4.30
CA ILE A 219 -21.86 -12.36 5.68
C ILE A 219 -20.64 -13.26 5.71
N GLY A 220 -19.66 -12.92 6.53
CA GLY A 220 -18.48 -13.74 6.79
C GLY A 220 -18.47 -14.28 8.21
N ASN A 221 -17.73 -15.36 8.43
CA ASN A 221 -17.42 -15.92 9.73
C ASN A 221 -18.66 -16.25 10.58
N ILE A 222 -19.61 -16.96 9.98
CA ILE A 222 -20.75 -17.54 10.69
C ILE A 222 -20.27 -18.66 11.61
N HIS A 223 -19.47 -19.58 11.07
CA HIS A 223 -18.85 -20.65 11.85
C HIS A 223 -17.51 -20.17 12.43
N ALA A 224 -17.23 -20.55 13.66
CA ALA A 224 -16.11 -20.08 14.46
C ALA A 224 -14.72 -20.24 13.83
N ARG A 225 -14.50 -21.35 13.07
CA ARG A 225 -13.22 -21.68 12.44
C ARG A 225 -12.99 -21.01 11.08
N GLU A 226 -14.02 -20.37 10.52
CA GLU A 226 -13.95 -19.72 9.20
C GLU A 226 -13.51 -18.26 9.29
N TYR A 227 -12.64 -17.92 10.22
CA TYR A 227 -12.17 -16.54 10.45
C TYR A 227 -11.45 -15.94 9.24
N MET A 228 -10.97 -16.78 8.31
CA MET A 228 -10.42 -16.31 7.04
C MET A 228 -11.49 -15.58 6.20
N THR A 229 -12.77 -15.95 6.29
CA THR A 229 -13.86 -15.28 5.56
C THR A 229 -14.09 -13.86 6.08
N ALA A 230 -13.87 -13.60 7.39
CA ALA A 230 -13.88 -12.25 7.94
C ALA A 230 -12.76 -11.39 7.33
N GLN A 231 -11.53 -11.93 7.31
CA GLN A 231 -10.39 -11.27 6.70
C GLN A 231 -10.61 -11.01 5.20
N LEU A 232 -11.21 -11.96 4.48
CA LEU A 232 -11.56 -11.83 3.07
C LEU A 232 -12.58 -10.71 2.85
N CYS A 233 -13.66 -10.64 3.63
CA CYS A 233 -14.63 -9.55 3.57
C CYS A 233 -13.95 -8.18 3.75
N MET A 234 -13.10 -8.06 4.76
CA MET A 234 -12.39 -6.81 5.04
C MET A 234 -11.40 -6.44 3.91
N ALA A 235 -10.70 -7.42 3.34
CA ALA A 235 -9.82 -7.20 2.19
C ALA A 235 -10.58 -6.79 0.93
N GLN A 236 -11.78 -7.33 0.70
CA GLN A 236 -12.66 -6.91 -0.40
C GLN A 236 -13.14 -5.48 -0.21
N ILE A 237 -13.62 -5.12 0.99
CA ILE A 237 -14.01 -3.74 1.32
C ILE A 237 -12.84 -2.78 1.03
N GLU A 238 -11.65 -3.07 1.55
CA GLU A 238 -10.47 -2.24 1.30
C GLU A 238 -10.15 -2.12 -0.19
N SER A 239 -10.26 -3.20 -0.94
CA SER A 239 -10.01 -3.21 -2.38
C SER A 239 -10.98 -2.29 -3.14
N TYR A 240 -12.27 -2.33 -2.82
CA TYR A 240 -13.26 -1.46 -3.46
C TYR A 240 -13.08 0.00 -3.06
N LEU A 241 -12.88 0.30 -1.78
CA LEU A 241 -12.65 1.65 -1.29
C LEU A 241 -11.38 2.28 -1.91
N LYS A 242 -10.32 1.52 -1.99
CA LYS A 242 -9.03 1.94 -2.56
C LYS A 242 -9.12 2.23 -4.06
N ASN A 243 -9.95 1.48 -4.77
CA ASN A 243 -10.15 1.60 -6.22
C ASN A 243 -11.47 2.29 -6.59
N TYR A 244 -12.10 3.03 -5.67
CA TYR A 244 -13.41 3.65 -5.90
C TYR A 244 -13.46 4.47 -7.20
N ASN A 245 -12.46 5.34 -7.44
CA ASN A 245 -12.33 6.12 -8.67
C ASN A 245 -11.53 5.40 -9.78
N GLY A 246 -11.31 4.12 -9.64
CA GLY A 246 -10.58 3.27 -10.57
C GLY A 246 -11.40 2.08 -11.03
N SER A 247 -10.69 1.02 -11.44
CA SER A 247 -11.31 -0.23 -11.90
C SER A 247 -10.70 -1.43 -11.17
N VAL A 248 -11.51 -2.46 -10.98
CA VAL A 248 -11.08 -3.78 -10.52
C VAL A 248 -11.46 -4.77 -11.62
N LYS A 249 -10.46 -5.46 -12.18
CA LYS A 249 -10.61 -6.39 -13.31
C LYS A 249 -11.48 -5.79 -14.46
N GLY A 250 -11.16 -4.54 -14.87
CA GLY A 250 -11.83 -3.85 -15.97
C GLY A 250 -13.18 -3.21 -15.62
N VAL A 251 -13.75 -3.48 -14.44
CA VAL A 251 -15.02 -2.90 -14.02
C VAL A 251 -14.78 -1.62 -13.21
N LYS A 252 -15.36 -0.48 -13.66
CA LYS A 252 -15.29 0.79 -12.94
C LYS A 252 -16.07 0.69 -11.62
N VAL A 253 -15.35 0.73 -10.47
CA VAL A 253 -15.93 0.51 -9.13
C VAL A 253 -17.03 1.53 -8.83
N LYS A 254 -16.77 2.82 -9.05
CA LYS A 254 -17.75 3.90 -8.83
C LYS A 254 -19.04 3.69 -9.61
N SER A 255 -18.98 3.23 -10.87
CA SER A 255 -20.19 3.05 -11.70
C SER A 255 -21.13 1.96 -11.15
N VAL A 256 -20.59 1.01 -10.43
CA VAL A 256 -21.36 -0.06 -9.77
C VAL A 256 -21.87 0.40 -8.42
N LEU A 257 -20.97 0.92 -7.57
CA LEU A 257 -21.33 1.33 -6.21
C LEU A 257 -22.26 2.54 -6.14
N ASN A 258 -22.33 3.38 -7.18
CA ASN A 258 -23.35 4.43 -7.27
C ASN A 258 -24.78 3.88 -7.47
N LYS A 259 -24.92 2.64 -7.97
CA LYS A 259 -26.20 2.02 -8.29
C LYS A 259 -26.66 0.99 -7.28
N MET A 260 -25.81 0.63 -6.31
CA MET A 260 -26.11 -0.36 -5.28
C MET A 260 -25.37 -0.08 -3.98
N ALA A 261 -25.92 -0.58 -2.88
CA ALA A 261 -25.21 -0.71 -1.62
C ALA A 261 -24.73 -2.15 -1.44
N VAL A 262 -23.52 -2.31 -0.87
CA VAL A 262 -23.02 -3.62 -0.44
C VAL A 262 -22.84 -3.56 1.07
N HIS A 263 -23.60 -4.39 1.77
CA HIS A 263 -23.56 -4.57 3.20
C HIS A 263 -22.63 -5.74 3.53
N TYR A 264 -21.67 -5.53 4.40
CA TYR A 264 -20.78 -6.57 4.89
C TYR A 264 -20.98 -6.74 6.40
N ILE A 265 -21.28 -7.97 6.82
CA ILE A 265 -21.14 -8.40 8.21
C ILE A 265 -19.87 -9.27 8.25
N PRO A 266 -18.66 -8.69 8.43
CA PRO A 266 -17.42 -9.44 8.22
C PRO A 266 -17.21 -10.56 9.24
N MET A 267 -17.68 -10.38 10.47
CA MET A 267 -17.52 -11.34 11.57
C MET A 267 -18.85 -11.50 12.31
N ALA A 268 -19.68 -12.40 11.81
CA ALA A 268 -21.01 -12.66 12.38
C ALA A 268 -20.93 -13.39 13.74
N ASN A 269 -19.89 -14.18 13.97
CA ASN A 269 -19.65 -14.90 15.21
C ASN A 269 -18.32 -14.53 15.88
N PRO A 270 -18.22 -13.32 16.48
CA PRO A 270 -16.98 -12.82 17.05
C PRO A 270 -16.51 -13.59 18.30
N ASP A 271 -17.42 -14.18 19.07
CA ASP A 271 -17.07 -14.97 20.26
C ASP A 271 -16.51 -16.32 19.85
N GLY A 272 -17.19 -17.02 18.94
CA GLY A 272 -16.69 -18.29 18.40
C GLY A 272 -15.34 -18.12 17.71
N THR A 273 -15.16 -17.04 16.95
CA THR A 273 -13.88 -16.68 16.33
C THR A 273 -12.78 -16.47 17.37
N THR A 274 -13.09 -15.80 18.46
CA THR A 274 -12.15 -15.58 19.56
C THR A 274 -11.74 -16.90 20.22
N ILE A 275 -12.70 -17.75 20.50
CA ILE A 275 -12.45 -19.08 21.09
C ILE A 275 -11.60 -19.92 20.16
N SER A 276 -11.98 -19.99 18.89
CA SER A 276 -11.30 -20.82 17.88
C SER A 276 -9.84 -20.44 17.65
N GLN A 277 -9.52 -19.14 17.69
CA GLN A 277 -8.17 -18.65 17.42
C GLN A 277 -7.30 -18.49 18.66
N PHE A 278 -7.88 -18.18 19.81
CA PHE A 278 -7.17 -17.71 20.99
C PHE A 278 -7.58 -18.39 22.29
N GLY A 279 -8.55 -19.32 22.25
CA GLY A 279 -9.03 -20.07 23.40
C GLY A 279 -10.10 -19.38 24.23
N ILE A 280 -10.74 -20.15 25.12
CA ILE A 280 -11.81 -19.71 26.02
C ILE A 280 -11.33 -18.61 26.98
N SER A 281 -10.05 -18.61 27.36
CA SER A 281 -9.44 -17.61 28.25
C SER A 281 -9.59 -16.17 27.74
N LYS A 282 -9.81 -15.96 26.43
CA LYS A 282 -9.99 -14.64 25.79
C LYS A 282 -11.44 -14.15 25.78
N ILE A 283 -12.38 -14.92 26.32
CA ILE A 283 -13.74 -14.44 26.60
C ILE A 283 -13.69 -13.49 27.80
N ARG A 284 -14.25 -12.29 27.65
CA ARG A 284 -14.16 -11.18 28.63
C ARG A 284 -15.13 -11.36 29.78
N ASP A 285 -16.36 -11.81 29.48
CA ASP A 285 -17.38 -12.07 30.46
C ASP A 285 -17.00 -13.28 31.31
N LYS A 286 -16.80 -13.04 32.63
CA LYS A 286 -16.34 -14.08 33.58
C LYS A 286 -17.36 -15.21 33.74
N LYS A 287 -18.66 -14.89 33.73
CA LYS A 287 -19.72 -15.90 33.89
C LYS A 287 -19.80 -16.79 32.65
N LEU A 288 -19.81 -16.18 31.47
CA LEU A 288 -19.79 -16.88 30.19
C LEU A 288 -18.54 -17.77 30.09
N ARG A 289 -17.36 -17.26 30.42
CA ARG A 289 -16.10 -17.99 30.39
C ARG A 289 -16.13 -19.22 31.31
N LYS A 290 -16.63 -19.06 32.56
CA LYS A 290 -16.78 -20.19 33.50
C LYS A 290 -17.74 -21.27 32.97
N ALA A 291 -18.86 -20.86 32.37
CA ALA A 291 -19.82 -21.77 31.75
C ALA A 291 -19.19 -22.55 30.58
N LEU A 292 -18.42 -21.85 29.70
CA LEU A 292 -17.74 -22.48 28.57
C LEU A 292 -16.70 -23.51 29.01
N TYR A 293 -15.89 -23.21 30.04
CA TYR A 293 -14.96 -24.19 30.60
C TYR A 293 -15.70 -25.43 31.15
N LYS A 294 -16.78 -25.22 31.89
CA LYS A 294 -17.60 -26.35 32.40
C LYS A 294 -18.14 -27.24 31.27
N MET A 295 -18.63 -26.59 30.18
CA MET A 295 -19.19 -27.31 29.02
C MET A 295 -18.14 -28.06 28.22
N SER A 296 -16.93 -27.50 28.10
CA SER A 296 -15.86 -28.09 27.30
C SER A 296 -15.10 -29.21 28.00
N GLY A 297 -15.31 -29.44 29.31
CA GLY A 297 -14.47 -30.33 30.12
C GLY A 297 -13.01 -29.88 30.27
N ALA A 298 -12.64 -28.70 29.75
CA ALA A 298 -11.28 -28.18 29.81
C ALA A 298 -10.98 -27.59 31.20
N SER A 299 -9.81 -27.90 31.76
CA SER A 299 -9.37 -27.29 33.00
C SER A 299 -9.06 -25.79 32.83
N HIS A 300 -9.25 -25.00 33.89
CA HIS A 300 -8.91 -23.55 33.91
C HIS A 300 -7.40 -23.29 33.76
N THR A 301 -6.57 -24.29 33.88
CA THR A 301 -5.09 -24.23 33.88
C THR A 301 -4.45 -24.43 32.52
N ALA A 302 -5.20 -24.78 31.48
CA ALA A 302 -4.68 -24.82 30.11
C ALA A 302 -4.56 -23.38 29.55
N THR A 303 -3.41 -22.77 29.77
CA THR A 303 -3.01 -21.48 29.18
C THR A 303 -2.53 -21.66 27.74
#